data_445c794ed4c647008378d4f1c7651ae1
#
_entry.id   445c794ed4c647008378d4f1c7651ae1
#
_cell.length_a   1.000
_cell.length_b   1.000
_cell.length_c   1.000
_cell.angle_alpha   90.00
_cell.angle_beta   90.00
_cell.angle_gamma   90.00
#
_symmetry.space_group_name_H-M   'P 1'
#
loop_
_entity.id
_entity.type
_entity.pdbx_description
1 polymer ?
#
loop_
_entity_poly.entity_id
_entity_poly.type
_entity_poly.pdbx_seq_one_letter_code
_entity_poly.pdbx_strand_id
1 'polypeptide(L)'
;MVLLFLCSGCSTKETAELPADPVVAKLILAQEAAKVNYVEGETFDPTGLIVNAKMSDGTVVENVPFTLEVDTPLTRTTLFAVMRYEGKTVNQQLRITLLGNDEQYSAANMQYVPGSALEGKLFYWLGSSVTYGASACGESMADFLAKRDGAVCIKEAVSGTTLADVKKESYVQRFNSYLLSEGCAKHVDAFICQLSTNDRNMPESFGTVSGEQVREPEAFDCAMTFGAIEYIIAKVEEVWGCPVLFYVNPPLDENYETMVNGLEQIAQKWGIQIVDMYHDVAFNQLTEEQRSLYMADAIHPTRAGYRDWWLPKFEEALELAVKP
;
A
#
# COMPACT_ATOMS: atom_id res chain seq x y z
N MET A 1 21.20 -53.09 -86.94
CA MET A 1 21.31 -53.17 -85.50
C MET A 1 20.61 -51.90 -84.95
N VAL A 2 19.33 -52.06 -84.57
CA VAL A 2 18.46 -50.96 -84.16
C VAL A 2 18.24 -51.17 -82.70
N LEU A 3 18.64 -50.19 -81.87
CA LEU A 3 18.39 -50.20 -80.44
C LEU A 3 17.06 -49.46 -80.16
N LEU A 4 16.08 -50.17 -79.57
CA LEU A 4 14.88 -49.57 -78.99
C LEU A 4 15.16 -49.10 -77.58
N PHE A 5 14.92 -47.83 -77.30
CA PHE A 5 14.82 -47.32 -75.98
C PHE A 5 13.33 -47.27 -75.54
N LEU A 6 13.00 -48.07 -74.56
CA LEU A 6 11.72 -47.99 -73.85
C LEU A 6 11.83 -46.94 -72.68
N CYS A 7 11.15 -45.82 -72.81
CA CYS A 7 10.95 -44.92 -71.72
C CYS A 7 9.72 -45.35 -70.89
N SER A 8 9.95 -45.87 -69.70
CA SER A 8 8.92 -46.06 -68.68
C SER A 8 8.67 -44.71 -67.93
N GLY A 9 7.65 -44.04 -68.34
CA GLY A 9 7.15 -42.89 -67.55
C GLY A 9 6.36 -43.38 -66.30
N CYS A 10 6.98 -43.31 -65.14
CA CYS A 10 6.29 -43.52 -63.89
C CYS A 10 5.65 -42.17 -63.47
N SER A 11 4.36 -42.06 -63.73
CA SER A 11 3.58 -40.94 -63.26
C SER A 11 3.18 -41.20 -61.79
N THR A 12 3.92 -40.60 -60.86
CA THR A 12 3.50 -40.54 -59.50
C THR A 12 2.33 -39.54 -59.41
N LYS A 13 1.12 -40.05 -59.19
CA LYS A 13 -0.03 -39.22 -58.75
C LYS A 13 0.31 -38.67 -57.36
N GLU A 14 0.66 -37.39 -57.29
CA GLU A 14 0.55 -36.65 -56.04
C GLU A 14 -0.92 -36.74 -55.61
N THR A 15 -1.17 -37.48 -54.53
CA THR A 15 -2.44 -37.40 -53.81
C THR A 15 -2.42 -36.02 -53.10
N ALA A 16 -3.17 -35.09 -53.67
CA ALA A 16 -3.44 -33.80 -52.96
C ALA A 16 -4.05 -34.18 -51.61
N GLU A 17 -3.31 -33.94 -50.52
CA GLU A 17 -3.90 -33.96 -49.16
C GLU A 17 -5.05 -32.97 -49.14
N LEU A 18 -6.21 -33.46 -48.77
CA LEU A 18 -7.37 -32.56 -48.45
C LEU A 18 -6.89 -31.56 -47.42
N PRO A 19 -7.21 -30.25 -47.56
CA PRO A 19 -6.86 -29.28 -46.56
C PRO A 19 -7.46 -29.75 -45.20
N ALA A 20 -6.59 -29.81 -44.19
CA ALA A 20 -7.02 -30.16 -42.84
C ALA A 20 -8.11 -29.20 -42.39
N ASP A 21 -9.14 -29.72 -41.72
CA ASP A 21 -10.20 -28.85 -41.16
C ASP A 21 -9.59 -27.75 -40.30
N PRO A 22 -10.09 -26.50 -40.41
CA PRO A 22 -9.56 -25.40 -39.63
C PRO A 22 -9.67 -25.67 -38.14
N VAL A 23 -8.59 -25.47 -37.38
CA VAL A 23 -8.54 -25.62 -35.92
C VAL A 23 -8.48 -24.23 -35.24
N VAL A 24 -8.85 -24.16 -33.96
CA VAL A 24 -8.79 -22.92 -33.21
C VAL A 24 -7.31 -22.50 -33.05
N ALA A 25 -6.95 -21.37 -33.63
CA ALA A 25 -5.61 -20.79 -33.53
C ALA A 25 -5.44 -19.98 -32.24
N LYS A 26 -6.44 -19.13 -31.91
CA LYS A 26 -6.48 -18.34 -30.67
C LYS A 26 -7.90 -17.93 -30.32
N LEU A 27 -8.11 -17.60 -29.04
CA LEU A 27 -9.35 -16.95 -28.58
C LEU A 27 -9.18 -15.42 -28.58
N ILE A 28 -10.30 -14.73 -28.70
CA ILE A 28 -10.43 -13.28 -28.65
C ILE A 28 -11.54 -12.96 -27.66
N LEU A 29 -11.24 -12.15 -26.67
CA LEU A 29 -12.24 -11.56 -25.80
C LEU A 29 -12.96 -10.45 -26.60
N ALA A 30 -14.13 -10.78 -27.14
CA ALA A 30 -14.90 -9.87 -27.97
C ALA A 30 -15.70 -8.86 -27.16
N GLN A 31 -16.13 -9.27 -25.95
CA GLN A 31 -16.76 -8.39 -24.98
C GLN A 31 -16.36 -8.83 -23.56
N GLU A 32 -15.99 -7.84 -22.75
CA GLU A 32 -15.71 -8.04 -21.32
C GLU A 32 -17.02 -8.26 -20.53
N ALA A 33 -16.91 -8.88 -19.37
CA ALA A 33 -18.02 -8.95 -18.41
C ALA A 33 -18.46 -7.53 -18.01
N ALA A 34 -19.75 -7.38 -17.72
CA ALA A 34 -20.33 -6.09 -17.32
C ALA A 34 -19.70 -5.54 -16.02
N LYS A 35 -19.23 -6.44 -15.14
CA LYS A 35 -18.53 -6.10 -13.89
C LYS A 35 -17.10 -6.61 -13.95
N VAL A 36 -16.12 -5.74 -13.66
CA VAL A 36 -14.70 -6.05 -13.61
C VAL A 36 -14.04 -5.67 -12.28
N ASN A 37 -14.73 -4.85 -11.46
CA ASN A 37 -14.29 -4.42 -10.15
C ASN A 37 -15.08 -5.19 -9.08
N TYR A 38 -14.39 -5.83 -8.18
CA TYR A 38 -14.96 -6.68 -7.12
C TYR A 38 -14.33 -6.34 -5.78
N VAL A 39 -15.02 -6.71 -4.71
CA VAL A 39 -14.45 -6.77 -3.37
C VAL A 39 -14.05 -8.23 -3.09
N GLU A 40 -12.97 -8.44 -2.37
CA GLU A 40 -12.52 -9.75 -1.90
C GLU A 40 -13.67 -10.50 -1.20
N GLY A 41 -13.86 -11.77 -1.55
CA GLY A 41 -14.98 -12.56 -1.06
C GLY A 41 -16.21 -12.61 -1.98
N GLU A 42 -16.33 -11.71 -2.95
CA GLU A 42 -17.40 -11.77 -3.96
C GLU A 42 -17.21 -12.93 -4.94
N THR A 43 -18.27 -13.25 -5.68
CA THR A 43 -18.24 -14.22 -6.78
C THR A 43 -18.17 -13.48 -8.11
N PHE A 44 -17.35 -14.00 -9.04
CA PHE A 44 -17.27 -13.45 -10.39
C PHE A 44 -18.61 -13.60 -11.14
N ASP A 45 -19.07 -12.52 -11.75
CA ASP A 45 -20.27 -12.50 -12.60
C ASP A 45 -19.85 -12.47 -14.09
N PRO A 46 -20.07 -13.57 -14.85
CA PRO A 46 -19.71 -13.64 -16.26
C PRO A 46 -20.69 -12.92 -17.19
N THR A 47 -21.73 -12.26 -16.70
CA THR A 47 -22.74 -11.58 -17.51
C THR A 47 -22.09 -10.59 -18.49
N GLY A 48 -22.40 -10.74 -19.74
CA GLY A 48 -21.88 -9.91 -20.84
C GLY A 48 -20.60 -10.42 -21.49
N LEU A 49 -19.94 -11.45 -20.95
CA LEU A 49 -18.76 -12.06 -21.57
C LEU A 49 -19.08 -12.65 -22.94
N ILE A 50 -18.30 -12.28 -23.96
CA ILE A 50 -18.35 -12.88 -25.30
C ILE A 50 -16.93 -13.24 -25.73
N VAL A 51 -16.76 -14.51 -26.12
CA VAL A 51 -15.49 -15.02 -26.63
C VAL A 51 -15.66 -15.47 -28.07
N ASN A 52 -14.76 -15.01 -28.95
CA ASN A 52 -14.69 -15.45 -30.34
C ASN A 52 -13.46 -16.34 -30.54
N ALA A 53 -13.52 -17.27 -31.49
CA ALA A 53 -12.38 -18.09 -31.90
C ALA A 53 -11.87 -17.67 -33.27
N LYS A 54 -10.58 -17.34 -33.37
CA LYS A 54 -9.90 -17.21 -34.66
C LYS A 54 -9.34 -18.57 -35.07
N MET A 55 -9.75 -19.02 -36.26
CA MET A 55 -9.35 -20.31 -36.82
C MET A 55 -8.00 -20.23 -37.56
N SER A 56 -7.39 -21.36 -37.83
CA SER A 56 -6.10 -21.46 -38.52
C SER A 56 -6.13 -20.95 -39.97
N ASP A 57 -7.30 -20.94 -40.61
CA ASP A 57 -7.53 -20.39 -41.95
C ASP A 57 -7.78 -18.88 -41.96
N GLY A 58 -7.79 -18.26 -40.76
CA GLY A 58 -8.05 -16.82 -40.56
C GLY A 58 -9.50 -16.42 -40.34
N THR A 59 -10.46 -17.35 -40.50
CA THR A 59 -11.88 -17.10 -40.20
C THR A 59 -12.11 -16.85 -38.72
N VAL A 60 -13.20 -16.18 -38.36
CA VAL A 60 -13.60 -15.93 -36.97
C VAL A 60 -14.96 -16.57 -36.74
N VAL A 61 -15.02 -17.43 -35.74
CA VAL A 61 -16.26 -17.99 -35.21
C VAL A 61 -16.66 -17.15 -33.99
N GLU A 62 -17.82 -16.53 -34.08
CA GLU A 62 -18.32 -15.64 -33.04
C GLU A 62 -19.02 -16.41 -31.91
N ASN A 63 -18.94 -15.88 -30.70
CA ASN A 63 -19.66 -16.35 -29.51
C ASN A 63 -19.52 -17.87 -29.27
N VAL A 64 -18.25 -18.35 -29.25
CA VAL A 64 -17.98 -19.76 -28.96
C VAL A 64 -18.26 -20.10 -27.50
N PRO A 65 -18.72 -21.32 -27.20
CA PRO A 65 -18.85 -21.76 -25.81
C PRO A 65 -17.48 -21.84 -25.16
N PHE A 66 -17.43 -21.59 -23.86
CA PHE A 66 -16.18 -21.69 -23.08
C PHE A 66 -16.42 -22.24 -21.70
N THR A 67 -15.38 -22.82 -21.10
CA THR A 67 -15.32 -23.08 -19.66
C THR A 67 -14.63 -21.91 -18.98
N LEU A 68 -15.12 -21.56 -17.78
CA LEU A 68 -14.60 -20.48 -16.96
C LEU A 68 -13.77 -21.03 -15.79
N GLU A 69 -12.54 -20.53 -15.65
CA GLU A 69 -11.65 -20.83 -14.53
C GLU A 69 -11.40 -19.52 -13.78
N VAL A 70 -11.86 -19.43 -12.55
CA VAL A 70 -11.69 -18.28 -11.64
C VAL A 70 -11.87 -18.73 -10.20
N ASP A 71 -11.19 -18.11 -9.26
CA ASP A 71 -11.37 -18.41 -7.84
C ASP A 71 -12.81 -18.09 -7.39
N THR A 72 -13.36 -18.95 -6.55
CA THR A 72 -14.69 -18.76 -5.98
C THR A 72 -14.67 -19.15 -4.49
N PRO A 73 -14.75 -18.18 -3.57
CA PRO A 73 -14.85 -16.73 -3.80
C PRO A 73 -13.57 -16.11 -4.37
N LEU A 74 -13.69 -14.89 -4.92
CA LEU A 74 -12.55 -14.09 -5.39
C LEU A 74 -11.65 -13.73 -4.21
N THR A 75 -10.33 -13.83 -4.42
CA THR A 75 -9.33 -13.51 -3.40
C THR A 75 -8.48 -12.32 -3.84
N ARG A 76 -7.73 -11.73 -2.92
CA ARG A 76 -6.79 -10.63 -3.21
C ARG A 76 -5.72 -10.98 -4.26
N THR A 77 -5.51 -12.26 -4.55
CA THR A 77 -4.57 -12.76 -5.54
C THR A 77 -5.20 -13.11 -6.88
N THR A 78 -6.53 -13.06 -6.99
CA THR A 78 -7.26 -13.33 -8.23
C THR A 78 -7.10 -12.17 -9.20
N LEU A 79 -6.24 -12.33 -10.21
CA LEU A 79 -5.96 -11.27 -11.19
C LEU A 79 -6.78 -11.41 -12.48
N PHE A 80 -7.23 -12.62 -12.78
CA PHE A 80 -7.88 -12.93 -14.06
C PHE A 80 -9.03 -13.93 -13.90
N ALA A 81 -10.08 -13.74 -14.71
CA ALA A 81 -10.99 -14.81 -15.11
C ALA A 81 -10.48 -15.39 -16.43
N VAL A 82 -10.31 -16.70 -16.52
CA VAL A 82 -9.73 -17.41 -17.66
C VAL A 82 -10.82 -18.17 -18.39
N MET A 83 -11.07 -17.83 -19.64
CA MET A 83 -11.98 -18.57 -20.54
C MET A 83 -11.18 -19.55 -21.38
N ARG A 84 -11.66 -20.80 -21.45
CA ARG A 84 -11.02 -21.88 -22.18
C ARG A 84 -11.98 -22.51 -23.20
N TYR A 85 -11.49 -22.68 -24.44
CA TYR A 85 -12.19 -23.39 -25.51
C TYR A 85 -11.17 -24.09 -26.42
N GLU A 86 -11.40 -25.36 -26.72
CA GLU A 86 -10.51 -26.20 -27.60
C GLU A 86 -9.02 -26.05 -27.32
N GLY A 87 -8.62 -26.10 -26.03
CA GLY A 87 -7.23 -26.04 -25.60
C GLY A 87 -6.59 -24.64 -25.69
N LYS A 88 -7.32 -23.62 -26.12
CA LYS A 88 -6.89 -22.22 -26.10
C LYS A 88 -7.53 -21.46 -24.95
N THR A 89 -6.88 -20.36 -24.53
CA THR A 89 -7.35 -19.50 -23.44
C THR A 89 -7.36 -18.03 -23.85
N VAL A 90 -8.25 -17.28 -23.23
CA VAL A 90 -8.22 -15.81 -23.18
C VAL A 90 -8.60 -15.38 -21.77
N ASN A 91 -7.98 -14.29 -21.31
CA ASN A 91 -8.13 -13.80 -19.94
C ASN A 91 -8.89 -12.47 -19.92
N GLN A 92 -9.77 -12.31 -18.95
CA GLN A 92 -10.25 -11.00 -18.54
C GLN A 92 -9.56 -10.60 -17.26
N GLN A 93 -8.98 -9.41 -17.22
CA GLN A 93 -8.39 -8.84 -16.02
C GLN A 93 -9.49 -8.44 -15.03
N LEU A 94 -9.26 -8.75 -13.76
CA LEU A 94 -10.13 -8.35 -12.65
C LEU A 94 -9.38 -7.36 -11.75
N ARG A 95 -10.14 -6.51 -11.07
CA ARG A 95 -9.63 -5.60 -10.04
C ARG A 95 -10.32 -5.97 -8.74
N ILE A 96 -9.54 -6.51 -7.82
CA ILE A 96 -10.04 -6.94 -6.51
C ILE A 96 -9.64 -5.90 -5.47
N THR A 97 -10.64 -5.26 -4.87
CA THR A 97 -10.46 -4.41 -3.70
C THR A 97 -10.41 -5.31 -2.47
N LEU A 98 -9.42 -5.12 -1.60
CA LEU A 98 -9.34 -5.83 -0.32
C LEU A 98 -10.61 -5.56 0.49
N LEU A 99 -11.13 -6.56 1.19
CA LEU A 99 -12.33 -6.40 2.01
C LEU A 99 -12.18 -5.25 3.01
N GLY A 100 -11.01 -5.11 3.63
CA GLY A 100 -10.71 -4.01 4.55
C GLY A 100 -10.64 -2.63 3.91
N ASN A 101 -10.65 -2.53 2.58
CA ASN A 101 -10.70 -1.29 1.81
C ASN A 101 -12.08 -1.02 1.19
N ASP A 102 -13.08 -1.84 1.51
CA ASP A 102 -14.46 -1.57 1.11
C ASP A 102 -14.88 -0.15 1.55
N GLU A 103 -15.76 0.48 0.78
CA GLU A 103 -16.18 1.87 1.01
C GLU A 103 -16.82 2.09 2.38
N GLN A 104 -17.44 1.09 2.97
CA GLN A 104 -17.97 1.15 4.33
C GLN A 104 -16.91 1.52 5.38
N TYR A 105 -15.62 1.23 5.11
CA TYR A 105 -14.50 1.55 5.99
C TYR A 105 -13.83 2.90 5.68
N SER A 106 -14.27 3.60 4.64
CA SER A 106 -13.71 4.90 4.25
C SER A 106 -13.88 5.96 5.34
N ALA A 107 -12.94 6.88 5.41
CA ALA A 107 -13.03 8.06 6.28
C ALA A 107 -14.28 8.91 5.98
N ALA A 108 -14.77 8.91 4.73
CA ALA A 108 -15.99 9.59 4.34
C ALA A 108 -17.24 9.04 5.08
N ASN A 109 -17.21 7.79 5.50
CA ASN A 109 -18.28 7.09 6.21
C ASN A 109 -18.07 7.06 7.74
N MET A 110 -17.07 7.80 8.27
CA MET A 110 -16.88 7.94 9.71
C MET A 110 -18.00 8.76 10.34
N GLN A 111 -18.48 8.29 11.49
CA GLN A 111 -19.39 9.06 12.30
C GLN A 111 -18.60 10.12 13.08
N TYR A 112 -18.96 11.39 12.89
CA TYR A 112 -18.39 12.50 13.66
C TYR A 112 -18.78 12.41 15.13
N VAL A 113 -17.84 12.70 16.04
CA VAL A 113 -18.00 12.73 17.49
C VAL A 113 -17.93 14.19 17.98
N PRO A 114 -19.08 14.84 18.20
CA PRO A 114 -19.11 16.23 18.66
C PRO A 114 -18.45 16.39 20.04
N GLY A 115 -17.67 17.45 20.21
CA GLY A 115 -17.02 17.76 21.49
C GLY A 115 -15.82 16.87 21.82
N SER A 116 -15.23 16.22 20.83
CA SER A 116 -13.92 15.57 21.00
C SER A 116 -12.89 16.59 21.51
N ALA A 117 -12.00 16.15 22.39
CA ALA A 117 -10.88 16.98 22.87
C ALA A 117 -9.92 17.40 21.72
N LEU A 118 -10.00 16.71 20.59
CA LEU A 118 -9.19 16.95 19.40
C LEU A 118 -9.87 17.89 18.38
N GLU A 119 -11.11 18.30 18.63
CA GLU A 119 -11.85 19.17 17.72
C GLU A 119 -11.16 20.53 17.52
N GLY A 120 -10.90 20.86 16.26
CA GLY A 120 -10.20 22.09 15.86
C GLY A 120 -8.70 22.12 16.16
N LYS A 121 -8.13 21.09 16.78
CA LYS A 121 -6.69 20.96 17.00
C LYS A 121 -5.95 20.76 15.69
N LEU A 122 -4.81 21.44 15.54
CA LEU A 122 -3.96 21.35 14.37
C LEU A 122 -2.80 20.37 14.59
N PHE A 123 -2.78 19.29 13.83
CA PHE A 123 -1.75 18.26 13.87
C PHE A 123 -0.93 18.23 12.59
N TYR A 124 0.39 18.19 12.72
CA TYR A 124 1.30 17.99 11.59
C TYR A 124 1.79 16.52 11.58
N TRP A 125 1.58 15.84 10.48
CA TRP A 125 1.94 14.44 10.27
C TRP A 125 3.07 14.32 9.27
N LEU A 126 4.19 13.73 9.68
CA LEU A 126 5.34 13.46 8.82
C LEU A 126 5.56 11.95 8.70
N GLY A 127 5.65 11.45 7.46
CA GLY A 127 5.86 10.02 7.30
C GLY A 127 6.05 9.52 5.88
N SER A 128 5.91 8.21 5.71
CA SER A 128 6.02 7.55 4.41
C SER A 128 4.68 6.87 4.01
N SER A 129 4.75 5.68 3.43
CA SER A 129 3.58 4.96 2.90
C SER A 129 2.49 4.68 3.94
N VAL A 130 2.88 4.41 5.18
CA VAL A 130 1.91 4.16 6.26
C VAL A 130 1.19 5.45 6.65
N THR A 131 1.91 6.56 6.81
CA THR A 131 1.27 7.88 7.06
C THR A 131 0.43 8.34 5.87
N TYR A 132 0.84 8.02 4.65
CA TYR A 132 0.08 8.33 3.44
C TYR A 132 -1.24 7.53 3.35
N GLY A 133 -1.25 6.28 3.84
CA GLY A 133 -2.34 5.35 3.64
C GLY A 133 -2.24 4.60 2.30
N ALA A 134 -1.01 4.22 1.89
CA ALA A 134 -0.74 3.69 0.54
C ALA A 134 -1.58 2.45 0.18
N SER A 135 -1.85 1.58 1.14
CA SER A 135 -2.68 0.39 0.95
C SER A 135 -4.13 0.56 1.43
N ALA A 136 -4.54 1.81 1.72
CA ALA A 136 -5.87 2.18 2.21
C ALA A 136 -6.47 3.34 1.39
N CYS A 137 -6.25 3.33 0.08
CA CYS A 137 -6.77 4.34 -0.86
C CYS A 137 -6.34 5.79 -0.53
N GLY A 138 -5.20 5.99 0.13
CA GLY A 138 -4.70 7.29 0.56
C GLY A 138 -5.29 7.79 1.89
N GLU A 139 -6.04 6.97 2.60
CA GLU A 139 -6.62 7.30 3.90
C GLU A 139 -5.77 6.69 5.03
N SER A 140 -5.46 7.47 6.05
CA SER A 140 -4.67 7.06 7.22
C SER A 140 -5.27 7.66 8.50
N MET A 141 -4.62 7.47 9.67
CA MET A 141 -5.08 8.02 10.95
C MET A 141 -5.43 9.50 10.87
N ALA A 142 -4.64 10.29 10.13
CA ALA A 142 -4.88 11.73 9.96
C ALA A 142 -6.25 12.02 9.33
N ASP A 143 -6.64 11.22 8.33
CA ASP A 143 -7.91 11.39 7.61
C ASP A 143 -9.10 10.96 8.48
N PHE A 144 -8.94 9.86 9.23
CA PHE A 144 -9.98 9.39 10.16
C PHE A 144 -10.18 10.33 11.34
N LEU A 145 -9.10 10.83 11.97
CA LEU A 145 -9.16 11.86 13.02
C LEU A 145 -9.85 13.14 12.54
N ALA A 146 -9.51 13.60 11.33
CA ALA A 146 -10.15 14.78 10.77
C ALA A 146 -11.66 14.59 10.59
N LYS A 147 -12.13 13.40 10.23
CA LYS A 147 -13.55 13.11 10.03
C LYS A 147 -14.29 12.79 11.32
N ARG A 148 -13.69 12.01 12.19
CA ARG A 148 -14.32 11.57 13.44
C ARG A 148 -14.28 12.65 14.51
N ASP A 149 -13.12 13.26 14.71
CA ASP A 149 -12.86 14.16 15.83
C ASP A 149 -12.90 15.65 15.46
N GLY A 150 -13.01 15.96 14.18
CA GLY A 150 -12.97 17.35 13.71
C GLY A 150 -11.58 17.99 13.83
N ALA A 151 -10.51 17.17 13.92
CA ALA A 151 -9.14 17.66 13.93
C ALA A 151 -8.75 18.25 12.57
N VAL A 152 -7.80 19.18 12.57
CA VAL A 152 -7.17 19.72 11.35
C VAL A 152 -5.82 19.02 11.17
N CYS A 153 -5.64 18.29 10.09
CA CYS A 153 -4.43 17.50 9.86
C CYS A 153 -3.67 17.98 8.62
N ILE A 154 -2.41 18.39 8.78
CA ILE A 154 -1.46 18.59 7.70
C ILE A 154 -0.72 17.28 7.52
N LYS A 155 -0.94 16.59 6.41
CA LYS A 155 -0.36 15.27 6.14
C LYS A 155 0.75 15.36 5.09
N GLU A 156 2.02 15.39 5.56
CA GLU A 156 3.23 15.39 4.74
C GLU A 156 3.79 13.97 4.68
N ALA A 157 3.39 13.21 3.67
CA ALA A 157 3.73 11.80 3.58
C ALA A 157 3.97 11.36 2.13
N VAL A 158 5.14 10.72 1.89
CA VAL A 158 5.54 10.21 0.58
C VAL A 158 6.01 8.77 0.71
N SER A 159 5.38 7.85 -0.02
CA SER A 159 5.69 6.41 0.04
C SER A 159 7.14 6.12 -0.36
N GLY A 160 7.79 5.19 0.36
CA GLY A 160 9.16 4.74 0.06
C GLY A 160 10.26 5.66 0.58
N THR A 161 9.93 6.77 1.23
CA THR A 161 10.90 7.73 1.77
C THR A 161 11.41 7.33 3.16
N THR A 162 12.59 7.85 3.53
CA THR A 162 13.33 7.52 4.74
C THR A 162 13.43 8.71 5.69
N LEU A 163 13.62 8.44 6.98
CA LEU A 163 14.04 9.44 7.98
C LEU A 163 15.43 9.95 7.63
N ALA A 164 16.39 9.01 7.49
CA ALA A 164 17.75 9.35 7.09
C ALA A 164 17.76 10.08 5.74
N ASP A 165 18.51 11.20 5.68
CA ASP A 165 18.61 12.07 4.50
C ASP A 165 19.62 11.54 3.47
N VAL A 166 19.40 10.28 3.06
CA VAL A 166 20.24 9.56 2.08
C VAL A 166 19.59 9.41 0.70
N LYS A 167 18.31 9.78 0.59
CA LYS A 167 17.53 9.73 -0.65
C LYS A 167 16.73 11.00 -0.85
N LYS A 168 16.29 11.25 -2.07
CA LYS A 168 15.38 12.37 -2.38
C LYS A 168 14.08 12.23 -1.57
N GLU A 169 13.52 13.37 -1.21
CA GLU A 169 12.25 13.47 -0.48
C GLU A 169 12.29 12.76 0.87
N SER A 170 13.47 12.71 1.52
CA SER A 170 13.57 12.25 2.91
C SER A 170 12.65 13.05 3.83
N TYR A 171 12.36 12.52 5.02
CA TYR A 171 11.57 13.28 5.99
C TYR A 171 12.20 14.62 6.32
N VAL A 172 13.52 14.65 6.48
CA VAL A 172 14.30 15.89 6.75
C VAL A 172 14.12 16.91 5.62
N GLN A 173 14.29 16.50 4.36
CA GLN A 173 14.15 17.41 3.22
C GLN A 173 12.73 17.97 3.11
N ARG A 174 11.69 17.14 3.23
CA ARG A 174 10.31 17.57 3.14
C ARG A 174 9.91 18.46 4.30
N PHE A 175 10.34 18.12 5.51
CA PHE A 175 10.10 18.93 6.69
C PHE A 175 10.73 20.31 6.56
N ASN A 176 12.01 20.39 6.17
CA ASN A 176 12.68 21.67 5.95
C ASN A 176 12.02 22.48 4.82
N SER A 177 11.63 21.84 3.73
CA SER A 177 10.90 22.50 2.65
C SER A 177 9.58 23.09 3.11
N TYR A 178 8.86 22.38 3.98
CA TYR A 178 7.62 22.87 4.58
C TYR A 178 7.89 24.09 5.49
N LEU A 179 8.90 24.02 6.36
CA LEU A 179 9.25 25.15 7.28
C LEU A 179 9.61 26.41 6.52
N LEU A 180 10.17 26.30 5.31
CA LEU A 180 10.52 27.44 4.45
C LEU A 180 9.36 27.90 3.56
N SER A 181 8.23 27.19 3.55
CA SER A 181 7.10 27.54 2.70
C SER A 181 6.28 28.69 3.28
N GLU A 182 5.63 29.47 2.40
CA GLU A 182 4.66 30.49 2.80
C GLU A 182 3.44 29.92 3.52
N GLY A 183 3.15 28.61 3.32
CA GLY A 183 2.08 27.88 3.96
C GLY A 183 2.44 27.27 5.31
N CYS A 184 3.64 27.51 5.84
CA CYS A 184 4.05 26.98 7.13
C CYS A 184 3.13 27.50 8.24
N ALA A 185 2.54 26.57 9.01
CA ALA A 185 1.69 26.89 10.14
C ALA A 185 2.51 27.60 11.24
N LYS A 186 1.95 28.67 11.79
CA LYS A 186 2.59 29.43 12.89
C LYS A 186 2.46 28.73 14.24
N HIS A 187 1.51 27.84 14.37
CA HIS A 187 1.21 27.04 15.54
C HIS A 187 0.76 25.66 15.11
N VAL A 188 1.18 24.65 15.86
CA VAL A 188 0.76 23.25 15.72
C VAL A 188 0.48 22.74 17.14
N ASP A 189 -0.65 22.08 17.37
CA ASP A 189 -1.00 21.56 18.70
C ASP A 189 -0.19 20.30 19.04
N ALA A 190 0.15 19.47 18.06
CA ALA A 190 1.13 18.39 18.18
C ALA A 190 1.73 18.00 16.84
N PHE A 191 2.98 17.57 16.87
CA PHE A 191 3.72 17.03 15.72
C PHE A 191 3.81 15.51 15.83
N ILE A 192 3.38 14.81 14.79
CA ILE A 192 3.35 13.35 14.73
C ILE A 192 4.30 12.85 13.63
N CYS A 193 5.21 11.96 13.97
CA CYS A 193 6.18 11.41 13.03
C CYS A 193 6.16 9.87 13.03
N GLN A 194 6.19 9.30 11.85
CA GLN A 194 6.37 7.86 11.68
C GLN A 194 7.82 7.46 11.91
N LEU A 195 8.09 6.45 12.76
CA LEU A 195 9.35 5.72 12.67
C LEU A 195 9.35 4.97 11.33
N SER A 196 10.21 5.41 10.41
CA SER A 196 10.15 4.93 9.04
C SER A 196 10.43 3.43 8.92
N THR A 197 9.52 2.71 8.31
CA THR A 197 9.71 1.29 7.98
C THR A 197 10.72 1.06 6.85
N ASN A 198 11.11 2.12 6.10
CA ASN A 198 12.06 2.00 4.99
C ASN A 198 13.52 2.03 5.45
N ASP A 199 13.81 2.76 6.53
CA ASP A 199 15.17 2.85 7.11
C ASP A 199 15.67 1.50 7.61
N ARG A 200 14.79 0.58 8.05
CA ARG A 200 15.17 -0.77 8.47
C ARG A 200 15.94 -1.58 7.42
N ASN A 201 15.84 -1.20 6.15
CA ASN A 201 16.57 -1.83 5.05
C ASN A 201 18.00 -1.27 4.88
N MET A 202 18.42 -0.33 5.73
CA MET A 202 19.70 0.34 5.67
C MET A 202 20.34 0.42 7.07
N PRO A 203 20.61 -0.73 7.74
CA PRO A 203 21.10 -0.75 9.13
C PRO A 203 22.42 0.01 9.30
N GLU A 204 23.23 0.13 8.26
CA GLU A 204 24.45 0.94 8.25
C GLU A 204 24.18 2.45 8.42
N SER A 205 22.98 2.91 8.17
CA SER A 205 22.56 4.30 8.32
C SER A 205 21.79 4.58 9.61
N PHE A 206 21.71 3.65 10.57
CA PHE A 206 21.03 3.94 11.84
C PHE A 206 21.77 4.99 12.68
N GLY A 207 23.09 4.94 12.70
CA GLY A 207 23.90 5.81 13.55
C GLY A 207 23.77 5.48 15.03
N THR A 208 24.03 6.47 15.87
CA THR A 208 23.94 6.35 17.33
C THR A 208 23.16 7.52 17.91
N VAL A 209 22.41 7.30 18.98
CA VAL A 209 21.75 8.36 19.74
C VAL A 209 22.83 9.27 20.34
N SER A 210 22.67 10.56 20.20
CA SER A 210 23.65 11.53 20.69
C SER A 210 23.58 11.71 22.20
N GLY A 211 24.65 12.27 22.79
CA GLY A 211 24.73 12.50 24.25
C GLY A 211 23.62 13.42 24.77
N GLU A 212 23.26 13.26 26.06
CA GLU A 212 22.18 13.98 26.73
C GLU A 212 22.20 15.51 26.57
N GLN A 213 23.39 16.09 26.46
CA GLN A 213 23.55 17.55 26.39
C GLN A 213 23.49 18.12 24.96
N VAL A 214 23.44 17.25 23.95
CA VAL A 214 23.39 17.69 22.55
C VAL A 214 21.94 17.99 22.17
N ARG A 215 21.64 19.24 21.89
CA ARG A 215 20.28 19.74 21.58
C ARG A 215 20.21 20.59 20.31
N GLU A 216 21.36 21.10 19.85
CA GLU A 216 21.41 21.99 18.71
C GLU A 216 21.14 21.23 17.41
N PRO A 217 20.19 21.67 16.55
CA PRO A 217 19.86 20.98 15.31
C PRO A 217 21.08 20.69 14.42
N GLU A 218 22.02 21.64 14.35
CA GLU A 218 23.22 21.55 13.52
C GLU A 218 24.23 20.49 13.99
N ALA A 219 24.04 19.95 15.20
CA ALA A 219 24.92 18.92 15.75
C ALA A 219 24.54 17.51 15.28
N PHE A 220 23.37 17.34 14.66
CA PHE A 220 22.86 16.02 14.28
C PHE A 220 23.20 15.68 12.83
N ASP A 221 23.73 14.48 12.62
CA ASP A 221 23.98 13.93 11.27
C ASP A 221 22.67 13.39 10.68
N CYS A 222 22.03 14.20 9.85
CA CYS A 222 20.79 13.82 9.18
C CYS A 222 20.93 12.67 8.17
N ALA A 223 22.15 12.28 7.77
CA ALA A 223 22.35 11.09 6.96
C ALA A 223 22.14 9.78 7.77
N MET A 224 22.09 9.89 9.09
CA MET A 224 21.82 8.80 10.02
C MET A 224 20.39 8.88 10.54
N THR A 225 19.72 7.73 10.67
CA THR A 225 18.31 7.66 11.10
C THR A 225 18.09 8.31 12.47
N PHE A 226 18.94 8.00 13.47
CA PHE A 226 18.78 8.58 14.82
C PHE A 226 19.14 10.06 14.82
N GLY A 227 20.14 10.47 14.06
CA GLY A 227 20.47 11.89 13.87
C GLY A 227 19.33 12.66 13.19
N ALA A 228 18.68 12.09 12.18
CA ALA A 228 17.51 12.69 11.53
C ALA A 228 16.32 12.84 12.48
N ILE A 229 16.07 11.84 13.34
CA ILE A 229 15.01 11.90 14.38
C ILE A 229 15.30 13.06 15.34
N GLU A 230 16.51 13.14 15.90
CA GLU A 230 16.90 14.17 16.86
C GLU A 230 16.88 15.57 16.22
N TYR A 231 17.33 15.70 14.97
CA TYR A 231 17.24 16.94 14.20
C TYR A 231 15.79 17.42 14.06
N ILE A 232 14.87 16.53 13.67
CA ILE A 232 13.44 16.87 13.49
C ILE A 232 12.85 17.32 14.84
N ILE A 233 13.13 16.60 15.93
CA ILE A 233 12.63 16.97 17.27
C ILE A 233 13.15 18.35 17.66
N ALA A 234 14.46 18.62 17.52
CA ALA A 234 15.07 19.91 17.83
C ALA A 234 14.44 21.04 17.03
N LYS A 235 14.20 20.82 15.73
CA LYS A 235 13.54 21.83 14.88
C LYS A 235 12.07 22.06 15.24
N VAL A 236 11.32 21.04 15.64
CA VAL A 236 9.94 21.17 16.12
C VAL A 236 9.91 21.98 17.42
N GLU A 237 10.83 21.73 18.34
CA GLU A 237 10.96 22.48 19.59
C GLU A 237 11.30 23.95 19.31
N GLU A 238 12.25 24.21 18.41
CA GLU A 238 12.63 25.58 18.01
C GLU A 238 11.48 26.36 17.38
N VAL A 239 10.71 25.74 16.47
CA VAL A 239 9.72 26.45 15.63
C VAL A 239 8.36 26.53 16.29
N TRP A 240 7.89 25.45 16.90
CA TRP A 240 6.53 25.37 17.44
C TRP A 240 6.47 25.16 18.94
N GLY A 241 7.49 24.53 19.55
CA GLY A 241 7.48 24.20 20.97
C GLY A 241 6.29 23.33 21.38
N CYS A 242 5.76 22.52 20.48
CA CYS A 242 4.61 21.68 20.69
C CYS A 242 5.02 20.24 21.09
N PRO A 243 4.10 19.44 21.68
CA PRO A 243 4.32 18.02 21.88
C PRO A 243 4.73 17.31 20.61
N VAL A 244 5.73 16.41 20.73
CA VAL A 244 6.20 15.54 19.66
C VAL A 244 5.80 14.11 19.99
N LEU A 245 5.15 13.44 19.04
CA LEU A 245 4.81 12.03 19.11
C LEU A 245 5.47 11.29 17.96
N PHE A 246 6.23 10.25 18.26
CA PHE A 246 6.57 9.25 17.24
C PHE A 246 5.63 8.06 17.36
N TYR A 247 5.30 7.44 16.23
CA TYR A 247 4.61 6.16 16.28
C TYR A 247 5.44 5.06 15.64
N VAL A 248 5.30 3.87 16.18
CA VAL A 248 5.98 2.66 15.72
C VAL A 248 4.97 1.65 15.22
N ASN A 249 5.28 0.99 14.11
CA ASN A 249 4.45 -0.09 13.59
C ASN A 249 4.43 -1.29 14.53
N PRO A 250 3.45 -2.20 14.42
CA PRO A 250 3.54 -3.54 14.98
C PRO A 250 4.87 -4.23 14.64
N PRO A 251 5.26 -5.30 15.38
CA PRO A 251 6.53 -6.00 15.18
C PRO A 251 6.79 -6.39 13.72
N LEU A 252 8.00 -6.09 13.22
CA LEU A 252 8.45 -6.40 11.86
C LEU A 252 9.63 -7.38 11.88
N ASP A 253 10.85 -6.86 11.99
CA ASP A 253 12.10 -7.62 12.00
C ASP A 253 13.11 -7.03 13.00
N GLU A 254 14.27 -7.70 13.17
CA GLU A 254 15.33 -7.30 14.11
C GLU A 254 15.90 -5.89 13.82
N ASN A 255 15.97 -5.49 12.56
CA ASN A 255 16.41 -4.15 12.20
C ASN A 255 15.42 -3.09 12.68
N TYR A 256 14.13 -3.37 12.54
CA TYR A 256 13.09 -2.45 13.02
C TYR A 256 13.08 -2.40 14.56
N GLU A 257 13.30 -3.54 15.24
CA GLU A 257 13.48 -3.60 16.69
C GLU A 257 14.64 -2.70 17.15
N THR A 258 15.77 -2.76 16.45
CA THR A 258 16.92 -1.90 16.73
C THR A 258 16.56 -0.41 16.62
N MET A 259 15.76 -0.04 15.62
CA MET A 259 15.29 1.33 15.47
C MET A 259 14.32 1.75 16.56
N VAL A 260 13.40 0.86 16.99
CA VAL A 260 12.49 1.10 18.12
C VAL A 260 13.27 1.35 19.40
N ASN A 261 14.25 0.49 19.72
CA ASN A 261 15.11 0.65 20.90
C ASN A 261 15.90 1.98 20.87
N GLY A 262 16.35 2.42 19.70
CA GLY A 262 17.00 3.72 19.54
C GLY A 262 16.05 4.89 19.74
N LEU A 263 14.82 4.78 19.20
CA LEU A 263 13.78 5.78 19.40
C LEU A 263 13.37 5.90 20.88
N GLU A 264 13.34 4.80 21.64
CA GLU A 264 13.06 4.84 23.08
C GLU A 264 14.12 5.63 23.86
N GLN A 265 15.40 5.44 23.52
CA GLN A 265 16.48 6.24 24.10
C GLN A 265 16.33 7.74 23.76
N ILE A 266 15.99 8.05 22.51
CA ILE A 266 15.70 9.43 22.08
C ILE A 266 14.50 9.97 22.84
N ALA A 267 13.44 9.19 22.99
CA ALA A 267 12.24 9.61 23.71
C ALA A 267 12.52 9.93 25.18
N GLN A 268 13.34 9.13 25.86
CA GLN A 268 13.78 9.42 27.23
C GLN A 268 14.58 10.71 27.29
N LYS A 269 15.53 10.91 26.36
CA LYS A 269 16.34 12.12 26.28
C LYS A 269 15.52 13.39 26.06
N TRP A 270 14.58 13.36 25.11
CA TRP A 270 13.84 14.54 24.67
C TRP A 270 12.50 14.74 25.40
N GLY A 271 12.05 13.76 26.17
CA GLY A 271 10.73 13.80 26.82
C GLY A 271 9.55 13.72 25.83
N ILE A 272 9.78 13.14 24.65
CA ILE A 272 8.73 12.97 23.65
C ILE A 272 7.89 11.70 23.92
N GLN A 273 6.72 11.62 23.30
CA GLN A 273 5.84 10.46 23.43
C GLN A 273 6.04 9.47 22.28
N ILE A 274 5.81 8.18 22.56
CA ILE A 274 5.73 7.12 21.55
C ILE A 274 4.33 6.52 21.56
N VAL A 275 3.65 6.53 20.42
CA VAL A 275 2.47 5.69 20.20
C VAL A 275 2.99 4.28 19.92
N ASP A 276 3.11 3.51 21.01
CA ASP A 276 3.76 2.20 20.98
C ASP A 276 2.77 1.11 20.56
N MET A 277 2.83 0.72 19.29
CA MET A 277 2.14 -0.44 18.75
C MET A 277 3.08 -1.64 18.62
N TYR A 278 4.38 -1.46 18.89
CA TYR A 278 5.37 -2.53 18.79
C TYR A 278 5.31 -3.48 20.00
N HIS A 279 5.38 -2.94 21.22
CA HIS A 279 5.40 -3.73 22.45
C HIS A 279 4.01 -4.03 23.03
N ASP A 280 2.94 -3.43 22.50
CA ASP A 280 1.58 -3.69 23.00
C ASP A 280 1.10 -5.07 22.57
N VAL A 281 1.30 -6.05 23.48
CA VAL A 281 0.92 -7.45 23.25
C VAL A 281 -0.57 -7.59 22.98
N ALA A 282 -1.42 -6.88 23.73
CA ALA A 282 -2.89 -6.95 23.58
C ALA A 282 -3.33 -6.38 22.23
N PHE A 283 -2.74 -5.26 21.82
CA PHE A 283 -2.96 -4.64 20.52
C PHE A 283 -2.61 -5.58 19.36
N ASN A 284 -1.55 -6.37 19.51
CA ASN A 284 -1.05 -7.28 18.48
C ASN A 284 -1.74 -8.66 18.46
N GLN A 285 -2.65 -8.95 19.43
CA GLN A 285 -3.42 -10.20 19.46
C GLN A 285 -4.61 -10.14 18.51
N LEU A 286 -4.35 -10.20 17.21
CA LEU A 286 -5.36 -10.27 16.17
C LEU A 286 -5.64 -11.73 15.80
N THR A 287 -6.93 -12.07 15.59
CA THR A 287 -7.28 -13.33 14.90
C THR A 287 -6.81 -13.27 13.44
N GLU A 288 -6.80 -14.43 12.76
CA GLU A 288 -6.44 -14.49 11.35
C GLU A 288 -7.41 -13.66 10.48
N GLU A 289 -8.70 -13.70 10.79
CA GLU A 289 -9.73 -12.91 10.12
C GLU A 289 -9.53 -11.41 10.34
N GLN A 290 -9.24 -10.99 11.56
CA GLN A 290 -8.93 -9.59 11.87
C GLN A 290 -7.66 -9.14 11.14
N ARG A 291 -6.62 -9.96 11.13
CA ARG A 291 -5.38 -9.65 10.42
C ARG A 291 -5.62 -9.51 8.92
N SER A 292 -6.39 -10.42 8.32
CA SER A 292 -6.77 -10.36 6.90
C SER A 292 -7.59 -9.11 6.58
N LEU A 293 -8.48 -8.69 7.48
CA LEU A 293 -9.29 -7.48 7.31
C LEU A 293 -8.45 -6.21 7.47
N TYR A 294 -7.57 -6.16 8.48
CA TYR A 294 -6.87 -4.94 8.90
C TYR A 294 -5.56 -4.69 8.18
N MET A 295 -4.93 -5.71 7.59
CA MET A 295 -3.62 -5.59 6.97
C MET A 295 -3.66 -5.99 5.49
N ALA A 296 -3.16 -5.11 4.65
CA ALA A 296 -2.95 -5.40 3.23
C ALA A 296 -1.72 -6.30 3.02
N ASP A 297 -0.68 -6.04 3.80
CA ASP A 297 0.57 -6.79 3.86
C ASP A 297 1.15 -6.74 5.29
N ALA A 298 2.42 -7.11 5.49
CA ALA A 298 3.04 -7.11 6.81
C ALA A 298 3.25 -5.70 7.42
N ILE A 299 3.13 -4.63 6.63
CA ILE A 299 3.49 -3.26 7.04
C ILE A 299 2.28 -2.32 6.99
N HIS A 300 1.45 -2.46 5.95
CA HIS A 300 0.45 -1.47 5.59
C HIS A 300 -0.95 -1.89 6.02
N PRO A 301 -1.61 -1.12 6.90
CA PRO A 301 -3.02 -1.33 7.20
C PRO A 301 -3.92 -1.04 5.99
N THR A 302 -5.09 -1.67 6.00
CA THR A 302 -6.24 -1.30 5.18
C THR A 302 -6.99 -0.12 5.83
N ARG A 303 -8.04 0.41 5.17
CA ARG A 303 -8.98 1.37 5.77
C ARG A 303 -9.55 0.87 7.09
N ALA A 304 -10.03 -0.40 7.12
CA ALA A 304 -10.53 -1.03 8.34
C ALA A 304 -9.44 -1.09 9.43
N GLY A 305 -8.20 -1.40 9.07
CA GLY A 305 -7.07 -1.45 10.00
C GLY A 305 -6.77 -0.08 10.62
N TYR A 306 -6.75 0.97 9.83
CA TYR A 306 -6.60 2.33 10.39
C TYR A 306 -7.77 2.73 11.25
N ARG A 307 -9.02 2.51 10.79
CA ARG A 307 -10.24 2.96 11.45
C ARG A 307 -10.52 2.23 12.77
N ASP A 308 -10.47 0.90 12.74
CA ASP A 308 -10.99 0.07 13.82
C ASP A 308 -9.92 -0.44 14.79
N TRP A 309 -8.66 -0.45 14.33
CA TRP A 309 -7.55 -0.99 15.11
C TRP A 309 -6.55 0.09 15.54
N TRP A 310 -6.06 0.96 14.62
CA TRP A 310 -5.04 1.95 14.95
C TRP A 310 -5.61 3.24 15.55
N LEU A 311 -6.69 3.76 14.99
CA LEU A 311 -7.25 5.06 15.36
C LEU A 311 -7.45 5.24 16.88
N PRO A 312 -8.02 4.28 17.65
CA PRO A 312 -8.20 4.43 19.10
C PRO A 312 -6.90 4.69 19.87
N LYS A 313 -5.76 4.11 19.41
CA LYS A 313 -4.44 4.35 20.00
C LYS A 313 -3.97 5.78 19.78
N PHE A 314 -4.23 6.33 18.62
CA PHE A 314 -3.86 7.70 18.30
C PHE A 314 -4.75 8.71 19.00
N GLU A 315 -6.06 8.45 19.11
CA GLU A 315 -6.98 9.28 19.86
C GLU A 315 -6.51 9.41 21.31
N GLU A 316 -6.27 8.30 22.00
CA GLU A 316 -5.77 8.28 23.37
C GLU A 316 -4.46 9.07 23.53
N ALA A 317 -3.47 8.82 22.66
CA ALA A 317 -2.17 9.48 22.73
C ALA A 317 -2.27 11.01 22.47
N LEU A 318 -3.05 11.41 21.47
CA LEU A 318 -3.23 12.81 21.12
C LEU A 318 -4.04 13.58 22.17
N GLU A 319 -5.09 12.96 22.74
CA GLU A 319 -5.83 13.55 23.86
C GLU A 319 -4.92 13.80 25.06
N LEU A 320 -3.98 12.91 25.35
CA LEU A 320 -2.99 13.11 26.40
C LEU A 320 -2.02 14.24 26.06
N ALA A 321 -1.58 14.33 24.82
CA ALA A 321 -0.61 15.32 24.37
C ALA A 321 -1.16 16.75 24.37
N VAL A 322 -2.45 16.94 24.07
CA VAL A 322 -3.08 18.27 24.00
C VAL A 322 -3.79 18.70 25.27
N LYS A 323 -3.71 17.91 26.36
CA LYS A 323 -4.24 18.33 27.66
C LYS A 323 -3.49 19.55 28.14
N PRO A 324 -4.22 20.57 28.67
CA PRO A 324 -3.62 21.78 29.18
C PRO A 324 -2.67 21.53 30.37
#